data_52d03926a26e44416e8d4389ece514fa
#
_entry.id   52d03926a26e44416e8d4389ece514fa
#
_cell.length_a   1.000
_cell.length_b   1.000
_cell.length_c   1.000
_cell.angle_alpha   90.00
_cell.angle_beta   90.00
_cell.angle_gamma   90.00
#
_symmetry.space_group_name_H-M   'P 1'
#
loop_
_entity.id
_entity.type
_entity.pdbx_description
1 polymer ?
#
loop_
_entity_poly.entity_id
_entity_poly.type
_entity_poly.pdbx_seq_one_letter_code
_entity_poly.pdbx_strand_id
1 'polypeptide(L)'
;TQAMTGQGGWPNSVWLDHDRRPWYAGTYFPPRPSHGMPSFTQVLLALNDTWTSERERVSESSTRIMEHIGSRNELIVKSKSDFTKDEITFAVNSGIDSLSAAFDPVNGGFGDAPKFPPSLTLEFLLRNQALQQLNGSESDFRTNQMIEQTCNAMARGGIYDQLGGGFAR
;
A
#
# COMPACT_ATOMS: atom_id res chain seq x y z
N THR A 1 -2.09 -9.70 3.76
CA THR A 1 -3.36 -9.66 3.00
C THR A 1 -3.11 -9.14 1.59
N GLN A 2 -2.57 -7.95 1.41
CA GLN A 2 -2.34 -7.35 0.08
C GLN A 2 -1.55 -8.25 -0.88
N ALA A 3 -0.52 -8.96 -0.39
CA ALA A 3 0.24 -9.93 -1.19
C ALA A 3 -0.59 -11.13 -1.70
N MET A 4 -1.73 -11.43 -1.07
CA MET A 4 -2.60 -12.56 -1.41
C MET A 4 -3.83 -12.15 -2.21
N THR A 5 -4.41 -10.99 -1.89
CA THR A 5 -5.70 -10.56 -2.42
C THR A 5 -5.60 -9.37 -3.38
N GLY A 6 -4.40 -8.79 -3.53
CA GLY A 6 -4.19 -7.54 -4.25
C GLY A 6 -4.66 -6.29 -3.50
N GLN A 7 -5.42 -6.45 -2.43
CA GLN A 7 -6.01 -5.36 -1.66
C GLN A 7 -5.63 -5.46 -0.18
N GLY A 8 -5.43 -4.31 0.45
CA GLY A 8 -5.30 -4.17 1.89
C GLY A 8 -6.56 -3.60 2.51
N GLY A 9 -6.65 -3.64 3.84
CA GLY A 9 -7.79 -3.07 4.56
C GLY A 9 -7.80 -3.42 6.04
N TRP A 10 -8.72 -2.81 6.76
CA TRP A 10 -8.97 -3.05 8.17
C TRP A 10 -10.41 -3.55 8.37
N PRO A 11 -10.64 -4.47 9.29
CA PRO A 11 -9.66 -5.23 10.08
C PRO A 11 -8.80 -6.15 9.19
N ASN A 12 -7.68 -6.66 9.72
CA ASN A 12 -6.79 -7.55 9.00
C ASN A 12 -6.57 -8.84 9.81
N SER A 13 -7.02 -9.96 9.27
CA SER A 13 -6.89 -11.28 9.87
C SER A 13 -5.92 -12.12 9.05
N VAL A 14 -4.95 -12.74 9.72
CA VAL A 14 -3.94 -13.60 9.07
C VAL A 14 -3.84 -14.91 9.83
N TRP A 15 -3.89 -16.03 9.11
CA TRP A 15 -3.69 -17.37 9.65
C TRP A 15 -2.28 -17.85 9.33
N LEU A 16 -1.59 -18.31 10.37
CA LEU A 16 -0.20 -18.74 10.32
C LEU A 16 -0.10 -20.24 10.56
N ASP A 17 0.92 -20.86 9.98
CA ASP A 17 1.33 -22.22 10.35
C ASP A 17 2.17 -22.23 11.64
N HIS A 18 2.68 -23.41 12.05
CA HIS A 18 3.51 -23.57 13.25
C HIS A 18 4.85 -22.82 13.17
N ASP A 19 5.35 -22.60 11.96
CA ASP A 19 6.58 -21.85 11.69
C ASP A 19 6.31 -20.36 11.54
N ARG A 20 5.09 -19.90 11.88
CA ARG A 20 4.63 -18.51 11.77
C ARG A 20 4.60 -17.99 10.32
N ARG A 21 4.48 -18.87 9.34
CA ARG A 21 4.34 -18.51 7.94
C ARG A 21 2.86 -18.32 7.59
N PRO A 22 2.48 -17.22 6.92
CA PRO A 22 1.09 -16.98 6.55
C PRO A 22 0.65 -17.94 5.43
N TRP A 23 -0.54 -18.52 5.56
CA TRP A 23 -1.14 -19.37 4.54
C TRP A 23 -2.53 -18.93 4.10
N TYR A 24 -3.20 -18.09 4.91
CA TYR A 24 -4.45 -17.44 4.54
C TYR A 24 -4.55 -16.07 5.19
N ALA A 25 -5.21 -15.13 4.51
CA ALA A 25 -5.49 -13.81 5.04
C ALA A 25 -6.75 -13.20 4.43
N GLY A 26 -7.39 -12.32 5.18
CA GLY A 26 -8.52 -11.53 4.73
C GLY A 26 -8.71 -10.29 5.57
N THR A 27 -9.55 -9.38 5.11
CA THR A 27 -9.82 -8.14 5.82
C THR A 27 -11.08 -8.27 6.68
N TYR A 28 -12.22 -7.97 6.14
CA TYR A 28 -13.48 -8.02 6.85
C TYR A 28 -14.24 -9.32 6.54
N PHE A 29 -14.78 -9.94 7.58
CA PHE A 29 -15.71 -11.06 7.49
C PHE A 29 -16.98 -10.72 8.28
N PRO A 30 -18.17 -10.76 7.69
CA PRO A 30 -19.40 -10.44 8.39
C PRO A 30 -19.74 -11.51 9.44
N PRO A 31 -20.52 -11.18 10.49
CA PRO A 31 -20.95 -12.16 11.49
C PRO A 31 -21.94 -13.19 10.93
N ARG A 32 -22.64 -12.84 9.85
CA ARG A 32 -23.55 -13.71 9.09
C ARG A 32 -23.25 -13.55 7.61
N PRO A 33 -23.47 -14.58 6.76
CA PRO A 33 -23.25 -14.45 5.32
C PRO A 33 -24.02 -13.26 4.74
N SER A 34 -23.33 -12.42 3.97
CA SER A 34 -23.91 -11.18 3.41
C SER A 34 -23.21 -10.79 2.12
N HIS A 35 -23.98 -10.34 1.12
CA HIS A 35 -23.45 -9.84 -0.15
C HIS A 35 -22.45 -10.78 -0.84
N GLY A 36 -22.70 -12.10 -0.78
CA GLY A 36 -21.82 -13.10 -1.37
C GLY A 36 -20.55 -13.42 -0.54
N MET A 37 -20.35 -12.78 0.60
CA MET A 37 -19.26 -13.05 1.52
C MET A 37 -19.67 -14.09 2.57
N PRO A 38 -18.79 -15.08 2.85
CA PRO A 38 -19.01 -16.03 3.95
C PRO A 38 -18.92 -15.31 5.30
N SER A 39 -19.61 -15.84 6.31
CA SER A 39 -19.42 -15.36 7.69
C SER A 39 -18.06 -15.75 8.25
N PHE A 40 -17.61 -15.02 9.25
CA PHE A 40 -16.35 -15.32 9.94
C PHE A 40 -16.32 -16.76 10.47
N THR A 41 -17.43 -17.26 11.03
CA THR A 41 -17.56 -18.65 11.48
C THR A 41 -17.38 -19.63 10.33
N GLN A 42 -17.98 -19.40 9.18
CA GLN A 42 -17.82 -20.28 8.01
C GLN A 42 -16.36 -20.30 7.53
N VAL A 43 -15.70 -19.14 7.53
CA VAL A 43 -14.27 -19.07 7.19
C VAL A 43 -13.44 -19.88 8.18
N LEU A 44 -13.67 -19.75 9.49
CA LEU A 44 -12.95 -20.52 10.50
C LEU A 44 -13.12 -22.02 10.33
N LEU A 45 -14.34 -22.50 10.07
CA LEU A 45 -14.62 -23.91 9.84
C LEU A 45 -13.92 -24.44 8.58
N ALA A 46 -14.01 -23.70 7.46
CA ALA A 46 -13.35 -24.07 6.21
C ALA A 46 -11.83 -24.12 6.36
N LEU A 47 -11.25 -23.15 7.09
CA LEU A 47 -9.80 -23.13 7.35
C LEU A 47 -9.38 -24.28 8.28
N ASN A 48 -10.19 -24.62 9.28
CA ASN A 48 -9.94 -25.79 10.12
C ASN A 48 -9.96 -27.10 9.33
N ASP A 49 -10.94 -27.27 8.43
CA ASP A 49 -11.03 -28.43 7.56
C ASP A 49 -9.82 -28.52 6.61
N THR A 50 -9.43 -27.41 5.99
CA THR A 50 -8.21 -27.35 5.16
C THR A 50 -6.96 -27.68 5.97
N TRP A 51 -6.85 -27.13 7.19
CA TRP A 51 -5.73 -27.38 8.08
C TRP A 51 -5.61 -28.85 8.48
N THR A 52 -6.72 -29.55 8.70
CA THR A 52 -6.73 -30.95 9.13
C THR A 52 -6.61 -31.94 7.99
N SER A 53 -7.20 -31.63 6.83
CA SER A 53 -7.34 -32.57 5.71
C SER A 53 -6.37 -32.34 4.56
N GLU A 54 -5.86 -31.08 4.39
CA GLU A 54 -5.10 -30.66 3.21
C GLU A 54 -3.75 -30.00 3.60
N ARG A 55 -2.98 -30.65 4.47
CA ARG A 55 -1.71 -30.09 5.00
C ARG A 55 -0.70 -29.69 3.93
N GLU A 56 -0.59 -30.47 2.87
CA GLU A 56 0.32 -30.17 1.76
C GLU A 56 -0.07 -28.85 1.08
N ARG A 57 -1.36 -28.67 0.83
CA ARG A 57 -1.90 -27.41 0.25
C ARG A 57 -1.63 -26.18 1.14
N VAL A 58 -1.73 -26.33 2.46
CA VAL A 58 -1.35 -25.27 3.42
C VAL A 58 0.13 -24.94 3.29
N SER A 59 0.99 -25.95 3.26
CA SER A 59 2.44 -25.76 3.13
C SER A 59 2.84 -25.10 1.82
N GLU A 60 2.27 -25.53 0.71
CA GLU A 60 2.49 -24.92 -0.61
C GLU A 60 2.03 -23.46 -0.65
N SER A 61 0.86 -23.17 -0.09
CA SER A 61 0.33 -21.80 0.01
C SER A 61 1.25 -20.91 0.82
N SER A 62 1.69 -21.38 1.99
CA SER A 62 2.67 -20.68 2.84
C SER A 62 3.96 -20.38 2.09
N THR A 63 4.51 -21.36 1.40
CA THR A 63 5.78 -21.20 0.66
C THR A 63 5.65 -20.13 -0.42
N ARG A 64 4.61 -20.19 -1.25
CA ARG A 64 4.34 -19.19 -2.30
C ARG A 64 4.19 -17.79 -1.75
N ILE A 65 3.49 -17.63 -0.61
CA ILE A 65 3.29 -16.34 0.03
C ILE A 65 4.63 -15.80 0.56
N MET A 66 5.43 -16.65 1.20
CA MET A 66 6.75 -16.27 1.73
C MET A 66 7.73 -15.88 0.62
N GLU A 67 7.75 -16.59 -0.50
CA GLU A 67 8.55 -16.24 -1.69
C GLU A 67 8.14 -14.87 -2.23
N HIS A 68 6.83 -14.61 -2.35
CA HIS A 68 6.32 -13.32 -2.82
C HIS A 68 6.65 -12.16 -1.86
N ILE A 69 6.60 -12.40 -0.55
CA ILE A 69 7.00 -11.40 0.46
C ILE A 69 8.52 -11.22 0.46
N GLY A 70 9.28 -12.32 0.35
CA GLY A 70 10.74 -12.32 0.34
C GLY A 70 11.31 -11.53 -0.84
N SER A 71 10.82 -11.75 -2.04
CA SER A 71 11.26 -11.04 -3.24
C SER A 71 11.06 -9.52 -3.18
N ARG A 72 10.04 -9.06 -2.42
CA ARG A 72 9.84 -7.63 -2.14
C ARG A 72 10.77 -7.09 -1.06
N ASN A 73 11.16 -7.92 -0.10
CA ASN A 73 12.04 -7.51 1.00
C ASN A 73 13.52 -7.53 0.65
N GLU A 74 13.95 -8.28 -0.37
CA GLU A 74 15.34 -8.26 -0.84
C GLU A 74 15.81 -6.88 -1.29
N LEU A 75 14.89 -6.03 -1.72
CA LEU A 75 15.17 -4.61 -2.03
C LEU A 75 15.41 -3.76 -0.76
N ILE A 76 14.99 -4.23 0.42
CA ILE A 76 15.03 -3.47 1.69
C ILE A 76 16.19 -3.91 2.59
N VAL A 77 16.72 -5.12 2.42
CA VAL A 77 17.72 -5.71 3.31
C VAL A 77 19.11 -5.74 2.68
N LYS A 78 19.55 -4.66 2.09
CA LYS A 78 20.99 -4.34 2.12
C LYS A 78 21.29 -3.70 3.48
N SER A 79 21.61 -4.57 4.42
CA SER A 79 21.88 -4.21 5.79
C SER A 79 23.10 -3.30 5.92
N LYS A 80 23.01 -2.31 6.82
CA LYS A 80 24.10 -1.74 7.63
C LYS A 80 25.38 -1.21 6.96
N SER A 81 25.47 -1.04 5.66
CA SER A 81 26.45 -0.14 5.06
C SER A 81 25.77 1.21 4.82
N ASP A 82 26.45 2.27 5.14
CA ASP A 82 26.00 3.61 4.85
C ASP A 82 25.60 3.69 3.38
N PHE A 83 24.35 4.05 3.12
CA PHE A 83 23.87 4.25 1.76
C PHE A 83 24.70 5.33 1.10
N THR A 84 25.23 5.06 -0.06
CA THR A 84 25.91 6.09 -0.85
C THR A 84 24.90 7.14 -1.33
N LYS A 85 25.39 8.34 -1.60
CA LYS A 85 24.55 9.42 -2.14
C LYS A 85 23.86 8.99 -3.44
N ASP A 86 24.53 8.21 -4.27
CA ASP A 86 23.98 7.74 -5.56
C ASP A 86 22.86 6.70 -5.36
N GLU A 87 22.99 5.80 -4.39
CA GLU A 87 21.92 4.84 -4.03
C GLU A 87 20.70 5.55 -3.48
N ILE A 88 20.88 6.56 -2.64
CA ILE A 88 19.76 7.38 -2.13
C ILE A 88 19.09 8.13 -3.29
N THR A 89 19.86 8.76 -4.16
CA THR A 89 19.34 9.49 -5.31
C THR A 89 18.57 8.57 -6.25
N PHE A 90 19.10 7.38 -6.52
CA PHE A 90 18.42 6.37 -7.33
C PHE A 90 17.09 5.93 -6.70
N ALA A 91 17.08 5.65 -5.39
CA ALA A 91 15.87 5.25 -4.68
C ALA A 91 14.80 6.35 -4.69
N VAL A 92 15.19 7.60 -4.50
CA VAL A 92 14.27 8.76 -4.56
C VAL A 92 13.69 8.92 -5.96
N ASN A 93 14.52 8.89 -7.00
CA ASN A 93 14.06 9.02 -8.38
C ASN A 93 13.14 7.86 -8.79
N SER A 94 13.49 6.63 -8.45
CA SER A 94 12.66 5.45 -8.68
C SER A 94 11.30 5.55 -7.97
N GLY A 95 11.28 6.13 -6.77
CA GLY A 95 10.04 6.44 -6.04
C GLY A 95 9.17 7.45 -6.78
N ILE A 96 9.77 8.54 -7.29
CA ILE A 96 9.06 9.56 -8.06
C ILE A 96 8.50 9.00 -9.36
N ASP A 97 9.29 8.19 -10.09
CA ASP A 97 8.83 7.54 -11.32
C ASP A 97 7.66 6.58 -11.06
N SER A 98 7.72 5.83 -9.98
CA SER A 98 6.61 4.93 -9.54
C SER A 98 5.35 5.72 -9.21
N LEU A 99 5.48 6.86 -8.52
CA LEU A 99 4.36 7.74 -8.21
C LEU A 99 3.80 8.40 -9.47
N SER A 100 4.66 8.83 -10.39
CA SER A 100 4.24 9.38 -11.68
C SER A 100 3.44 8.38 -12.51
N ALA A 101 3.85 7.10 -12.50
CA ALA A 101 3.13 6.03 -13.20
C ALA A 101 1.77 5.70 -12.56
N ALA A 102 1.62 5.92 -11.25
CA ALA A 102 0.37 5.70 -10.52
C ALA A 102 -0.51 6.95 -10.41
N PHE A 103 -0.05 8.10 -10.88
CA PHE A 103 -0.76 9.36 -10.75
C PHE A 103 -2.02 9.40 -11.62
N ASP A 104 -3.13 9.88 -11.05
CA ASP A 104 -4.38 10.12 -11.74
C ASP A 104 -4.47 11.59 -12.19
N PRO A 105 -4.25 11.87 -13.47
CA PRO A 105 -4.25 13.26 -13.96
C PRO A 105 -5.66 13.87 -14.10
N VAL A 106 -6.70 13.09 -13.94
CA VAL A 106 -8.09 13.56 -14.03
C VAL A 106 -8.65 13.95 -12.67
N ASN A 107 -8.50 13.05 -11.68
CA ASN A 107 -9.11 13.23 -10.36
C ASN A 107 -8.09 13.61 -9.27
N GLY A 108 -6.81 13.63 -9.60
CA GLY A 108 -5.74 13.78 -8.62
C GLY A 108 -5.52 12.55 -7.74
N GLY A 109 -4.43 12.55 -7.00
CA GLY A 109 -4.03 11.41 -6.17
C GLY A 109 -3.39 10.27 -6.95
N PHE A 110 -3.25 9.11 -6.33
CA PHE A 110 -2.49 7.98 -6.85
C PHE A 110 -3.30 6.69 -6.79
N GLY A 111 -3.19 5.87 -7.83
CA GLY A 111 -3.93 4.61 -7.97
C GLY A 111 -5.42 4.80 -8.27
N ASP A 112 -6.18 3.71 -8.12
CA ASP A 112 -7.60 3.64 -8.39
C ASP A 112 -8.46 4.00 -7.16
N ALA A 113 -9.77 4.25 -7.39
CA ALA A 113 -10.73 4.49 -6.32
C ALA A 113 -11.03 3.19 -5.52
N PRO A 114 -11.29 3.32 -4.20
CA PRO A 114 -11.37 4.55 -3.41
C PRO A 114 -9.99 5.10 -3.02
N LYS A 115 -9.83 6.43 -3.10
CA LYS A 115 -8.58 7.12 -2.73
C LYS A 115 -8.71 7.78 -1.35
N PHE A 116 -7.65 7.66 -0.57
CA PHE A 116 -7.48 8.36 0.70
C PHE A 116 -6.51 9.53 0.54
N PRO A 117 -6.54 10.54 1.44
CA PRO A 117 -5.57 11.63 1.40
C PRO A 117 -4.13 11.09 1.44
N PRO A 118 -3.32 11.30 0.39
CA PRO A 118 -1.98 10.71 0.30
C PRO A 118 -0.93 11.61 1.00
N SER A 119 -1.15 11.93 2.29
CA SER A 119 -0.36 12.92 3.03
C SER A 119 1.13 12.62 3.05
N LEU A 120 1.53 11.37 3.29
CA LEU A 120 2.96 11.00 3.29
C LEU A 120 3.59 11.08 1.89
N THR A 121 2.82 10.76 0.85
CA THR A 121 3.28 10.90 -0.54
C THR A 121 3.49 12.37 -0.90
N LEU A 122 2.54 13.22 -0.55
CA LEU A 122 2.66 14.66 -0.76
C LEU A 122 3.83 15.25 0.02
N GLU A 123 4.02 14.84 1.26
CA GLU A 123 5.18 15.26 2.08
C GLU A 123 6.50 14.83 1.44
N PHE A 124 6.61 13.60 0.94
CA PHE A 124 7.78 13.11 0.24
C PHE A 124 8.10 13.95 -1.00
N LEU A 125 7.10 14.23 -1.84
CA LEU A 125 7.27 15.04 -3.04
C LEU A 125 7.68 16.48 -2.72
N LEU A 126 7.04 17.10 -1.73
CA LEU A 126 7.37 18.47 -1.27
C LEU A 126 8.79 18.56 -0.70
N ARG A 127 9.21 17.58 0.11
CA ARG A 127 10.57 17.53 0.66
C ARG A 127 11.62 17.38 -0.44
N ASN A 128 11.36 16.51 -1.41
CA ASN A 128 12.25 16.34 -2.55
C ASN A 128 12.38 17.64 -3.36
N GLN A 129 11.27 18.31 -3.63
CA GLN A 129 11.25 19.60 -4.32
C GLN A 129 12.06 20.68 -3.56
N ALA A 130 11.86 20.78 -2.25
CA ALA A 130 12.61 21.73 -1.43
C ALA A 130 14.12 21.45 -1.45
N LEU A 131 14.53 20.17 -1.41
CA LEU A 131 15.93 19.77 -1.52
C LEU A 131 16.53 20.12 -2.90
N GLN A 132 15.77 19.92 -3.98
CA GLN A 132 16.22 20.30 -5.33
C GLN A 132 16.45 21.81 -5.43
N GLN A 133 15.53 22.63 -4.92
CA GLN A 133 15.68 24.09 -4.89
C GLN A 133 16.89 24.54 -4.06
N LEU A 134 17.13 23.94 -2.88
CA LEU A 134 18.31 24.22 -2.07
C LEU A 134 19.62 23.89 -2.77
N ASN A 135 19.61 22.87 -3.64
CA ASN A 135 20.76 22.49 -4.45
C ASN A 135 20.89 23.29 -5.77
N GLY A 136 20.06 24.29 -5.99
CA GLY A 136 20.07 25.13 -7.20
C GLY A 136 19.54 24.43 -8.44
N SER A 137 18.81 23.32 -8.29
CA SER A 137 18.15 22.63 -9.39
C SER A 137 16.74 23.19 -9.62
N GLU A 138 16.31 23.22 -10.87
CA GLU A 138 14.93 23.54 -11.19
C GLU A 138 13.97 22.47 -10.69
N SER A 139 12.80 22.90 -10.27
CA SER A 139 11.73 22.01 -9.81
C SER A 139 11.22 21.14 -10.96
N ASP A 140 11.15 19.83 -10.78
CA ASP A 140 10.58 18.93 -11.78
C ASP A 140 9.08 19.24 -11.99
N PHE A 141 8.73 19.59 -13.24
CA PHE A 141 7.35 19.91 -13.62
C PHE A 141 6.36 18.80 -13.25
N ARG A 142 6.74 17.53 -13.41
CA ARG A 142 5.89 16.38 -13.06
C ARG A 142 5.57 16.35 -11.57
N THR A 143 6.57 16.58 -10.73
CA THR A 143 6.42 16.62 -9.28
C THR A 143 5.48 17.75 -8.87
N ASN A 144 5.63 18.94 -9.45
CA ASN A 144 4.72 20.06 -9.20
C ASN A 144 3.28 19.73 -9.60
N GLN A 145 3.10 19.18 -10.78
CA GLN A 145 1.77 18.79 -11.27
C GLN A 145 1.09 17.79 -10.33
N MET A 146 1.79 16.74 -9.89
CA MET A 146 1.25 15.75 -8.95
C MET A 146 0.81 16.40 -7.64
N ILE A 147 1.62 17.30 -7.07
CA ILE A 147 1.31 18.00 -5.82
C ILE A 147 0.11 18.91 -6.00
N GLU A 148 0.18 19.86 -6.95
CA GLU A 148 -0.84 20.89 -7.12
C GLU A 148 -2.19 20.31 -7.48
N GLN A 149 -2.21 19.37 -8.42
CA GLN A 149 -3.46 18.76 -8.87
C GLN A 149 -4.10 17.90 -7.79
N THR A 150 -3.31 17.14 -7.02
CA THR A 150 -3.82 16.36 -5.90
C THR A 150 -4.38 17.26 -4.80
N CYS A 151 -3.65 18.31 -4.39
CA CYS A 151 -4.11 19.25 -3.38
C CYS A 151 -5.36 20.00 -3.82
N ASN A 152 -5.43 20.46 -5.07
CA ASN A 152 -6.59 21.13 -5.62
C ASN A 152 -7.82 20.20 -5.69
N ALA A 153 -7.63 18.95 -6.11
CA ALA A 153 -8.71 17.97 -6.17
C ALA A 153 -9.25 17.66 -4.76
N MET A 154 -8.38 17.51 -3.77
CA MET A 154 -8.77 17.34 -2.38
C MET A 154 -9.54 18.54 -1.84
N ALA A 155 -9.03 19.76 -2.07
CA ALA A 155 -9.65 21.00 -1.57
C ALA A 155 -11.02 21.29 -2.19
N ARG A 156 -11.24 20.85 -3.43
CA ARG A 156 -12.52 21.02 -4.14
C ARG A 156 -13.44 19.81 -4.02
N GLY A 157 -12.94 18.71 -3.50
CA GLY A 157 -13.66 17.46 -3.35
C GLY A 157 -14.46 17.35 -2.05
N GLY A 158 -15.26 16.29 -1.94
CA GLY A 158 -16.13 16.06 -0.78
C GLY A 158 -15.41 15.66 0.51
N ILE A 159 -14.08 15.47 0.46
CA ILE A 159 -13.28 15.17 1.66
C ILE A 159 -12.85 16.42 2.42
N TYR A 160 -13.04 17.63 1.85
CA TYR A 160 -12.76 18.89 2.52
C TYR A 160 -14.00 19.39 3.25
N ASP A 161 -13.86 19.68 4.55
CA ASP A 161 -14.92 20.30 5.34
C ASP A 161 -15.00 21.80 5.00
N GLN A 162 -16.02 22.16 4.25
CA GLN A 162 -16.26 23.54 3.80
C GLN A 162 -16.66 24.50 4.91
N LEU A 163 -17.05 24.00 6.09
CA LEU A 163 -17.50 24.82 7.24
C LEU A 163 -16.42 24.91 8.30
N GLY A 164 -15.90 23.78 8.75
CA GLY A 164 -14.90 23.71 9.82
C GLY A 164 -13.46 23.75 9.35
N GLY A 165 -13.22 23.53 8.06
CA GLY A 165 -11.89 23.33 7.48
C GLY A 165 -11.32 21.95 7.79
N GLY A 166 -10.25 21.58 7.06
CA GLY A 166 -9.60 20.29 7.21
C GLY A 166 -10.13 19.21 6.27
N PHE A 167 -9.46 18.07 6.27
CA PHE A 167 -9.75 16.95 5.38
C PHE A 167 -10.24 15.74 6.15
N ALA A 168 -11.38 15.20 5.77
CA ALA A 168 -11.90 13.95 6.28
C ALA A 168 -11.22 12.75 5.61
N ARG A 169 -11.21 11.63 6.34
CA ARG A 169 -10.76 10.34 5.83
C ARG A 169 -11.93 9.50 5.32
#